data_0bb97fa870775d7c3bbd7f195c9d5447
#
_entry.id   0bb97fa870775d7c3bbd7f195c9d5447
#
_cell.length_a   1.000
_cell.length_b   1.000
_cell.length_c   1.000
_cell.angle_alpha   90.00
_cell.angle_beta   90.00
_cell.angle_gamma   90.00
#
_symmetry.space_group_name_H-M   'P 1'
#
loop_
_entity.id
_entity.type
_entity.pdbx_description
1 polymer ?
#
loop_
_entity_poly.entity_id
_entity_poly.type
_entity_poly.pdbx_seq_one_letter_code
_entity_poly.pdbx_strand_id
1 'polypeptide(L)'
;MTHDLTADRARLAELIRQLAVVHGKVTLSSGKEADYYIDLRRITLHHEAAPLVGRVMLGLLDEAGIEFEAAGGLTMGADPVGTAVMHAAGDRGIDAFVVRKTQKVHGLARQVEGPGVDGRKVVILEDTSTTGGSALTAVEGVRNAGGDIQAVAVIVDRDTGAAEHVAEQAGVPYLYAFSKNDLGLD
;
A
#
# COMPACT_ATOMS: atom_id res chain seq x y z
N MET A 1 -8.24 11.14 20.66
CA MET A 1 -7.07 12.06 20.51
C MET A 1 -6.98 12.42 19.04
N THR A 2 -7.07 13.69 18.72
CA THR A 2 -6.81 14.19 17.35
C THR A 2 -5.30 14.07 17.10
N HIS A 3 -4.89 13.20 16.20
CA HIS A 3 -3.51 13.09 15.77
C HIS A 3 -3.17 14.23 14.81
N ASP A 4 -1.98 14.79 14.96
CA ASP A 4 -1.45 15.76 14.00
C ASP A 4 -0.86 14.98 12.80
N LEU A 5 -1.60 14.93 11.72
CA LEU A 5 -1.22 14.18 10.52
C LEU A 5 0.09 14.70 9.90
N THR A 6 0.36 16.02 10.03
CA THR A 6 1.60 16.62 9.54
C THR A 6 2.80 16.12 10.33
N ALA A 7 2.68 16.06 11.66
CA ALA A 7 3.72 15.52 12.53
C ALA A 7 3.92 14.01 12.32
N ASP A 8 2.83 13.24 12.20
CA ASP A 8 2.89 11.81 11.90
C ASP A 8 3.61 11.54 10.58
N ARG A 9 3.29 12.30 9.52
CA ARG A 9 3.92 12.19 8.20
C ARG A 9 5.43 12.52 8.26
N ALA A 10 5.80 13.59 8.94
CA ALA A 10 7.20 13.97 9.10
C ALA A 10 8.00 12.90 9.85
N ARG A 11 7.44 12.36 10.94
CA ARG A 11 8.08 11.30 11.73
C ARG A 11 8.20 10.00 10.93
N LEU A 12 7.17 9.63 10.18
CA LEU A 12 7.20 8.44 9.32
C LEU A 12 8.29 8.57 8.24
N ALA A 13 8.42 9.73 7.58
CA ALA A 13 9.47 9.98 6.59
C ALA A 13 10.87 9.83 7.20
N GLU A 14 11.08 10.32 8.43
CA GLU A 14 12.35 10.15 9.15
C GLU A 14 12.66 8.67 9.40
N LEU A 15 11.68 7.89 9.92
CA LEU A 15 11.85 6.46 10.17
C LEU A 15 12.10 5.67 8.89
N ILE A 16 11.45 6.02 7.78
CA ILE A 16 11.71 5.38 6.48
C ILE A 16 13.17 5.60 6.07
N ARG A 17 13.68 6.83 6.15
CA ARG A 17 15.08 7.13 5.85
C ARG A 17 16.06 6.37 6.73
N GLN A 18 15.77 6.26 8.02
CA GLN A 18 16.66 5.62 9.00
C GLN A 18 16.67 4.09 8.91
N LEU A 19 15.51 3.48 8.68
CA LEU A 19 15.32 2.04 8.85
C LEU A 19 15.13 1.28 7.54
N ALA A 20 14.46 1.88 6.55
CA ALA A 20 14.06 1.18 5.33
C ALA A 20 15.06 1.35 4.19
N VAL A 21 15.81 2.46 4.16
CA VAL A 21 16.79 2.71 3.10
C VAL A 21 18.07 1.93 3.40
N VAL A 22 18.35 0.94 2.55
CA VAL A 22 19.56 0.12 2.63
C VAL A 22 20.49 0.54 1.50
N HIS A 23 21.59 1.20 1.84
CA HIS A 23 22.62 1.60 0.89
C HIS A 23 23.48 0.40 0.47
N GLY A 24 23.77 0.28 -0.80
CA GLY A 24 24.59 -0.76 -1.40
C GLY A 24 24.11 -1.13 -2.81
N LYS A 25 25.00 -1.66 -3.63
CA LYS A 25 24.63 -2.14 -4.97
C LYS A 25 23.64 -3.29 -4.88
N VAL A 26 22.45 -3.08 -5.39
CA VAL A 26 21.38 -4.07 -5.48
C VAL A 26 20.90 -4.18 -6.91
N THR A 27 20.67 -5.40 -7.35
CA THR A 27 19.99 -5.65 -8.62
C THR A 27 18.48 -5.66 -8.37
N LEU A 28 17.77 -4.72 -8.97
CA LEU A 28 16.31 -4.63 -8.90
C LEU A 28 15.65 -5.79 -9.68
N SER A 29 14.38 -6.04 -9.42
CA SER A 29 13.58 -7.03 -10.16
C SER A 29 13.52 -6.74 -11.68
N SER A 30 13.76 -5.50 -12.09
CA SER A 30 13.90 -5.08 -13.49
C SER A 30 15.27 -5.44 -14.11
N GLY A 31 16.22 -5.99 -13.35
CA GLY A 31 17.60 -6.26 -13.77
C GLY A 31 18.53 -5.05 -13.74
N LYS A 32 18.04 -3.86 -13.37
CA LYS A 32 18.85 -2.65 -13.23
C LYS A 32 19.58 -2.64 -11.89
N GLU A 33 20.82 -2.14 -11.87
CA GLU A 33 21.54 -1.86 -10.64
C GLU A 33 21.05 -0.55 -10.02
N ALA A 34 20.95 -0.53 -8.70
CA ALA A 34 20.66 0.65 -7.89
C ALA A 34 21.64 0.72 -6.73
N ASP A 35 21.97 1.92 -6.29
CA ASP A 35 22.87 2.16 -5.16
C ASP A 35 22.17 2.06 -3.80
N TYR A 36 20.86 1.88 -3.80
CA TYR A 36 20.06 1.66 -2.60
C TYR A 36 18.83 0.79 -2.88
N TYR A 37 18.32 0.18 -1.83
CA TYR A 37 17.05 -0.55 -1.82
C TYR A 37 16.17 0.00 -0.69
N ILE A 38 14.85 0.07 -0.93
CA ILE A 38 13.88 0.46 0.09
C ILE A 38 13.12 -0.80 0.54
N ASP A 39 13.34 -1.21 1.80
CA ASP A 39 12.60 -2.32 2.43
C ASP A 39 11.60 -1.78 3.43
N LEU A 40 10.38 -1.49 2.96
CA LEU A 40 9.33 -0.94 3.82
C LEU A 40 8.75 -1.95 4.82
N ARG A 41 9.05 -3.24 4.73
CA ARG A 41 8.69 -4.20 5.77
C ARG A 41 9.37 -3.88 7.10
N ARG A 42 10.53 -3.22 7.07
CA ARG A 42 11.20 -2.66 8.24
C ARG A 42 10.44 -1.52 8.91
N ILE A 43 9.48 -0.94 8.20
CA ILE A 43 8.60 0.14 8.66
C ILE A 43 7.23 -0.43 9.03
N THR A 44 6.62 -1.15 8.13
CA THR A 44 5.25 -1.66 8.30
C THR A 44 5.12 -2.70 9.41
N LEU A 45 6.23 -3.30 9.84
CA LEU A 45 6.33 -4.23 10.96
C LEU A 45 7.06 -3.65 12.19
N HIS A 46 7.42 -2.35 12.17
CA HIS A 46 8.11 -1.71 13.28
C HIS A 46 7.10 -1.13 14.28
N HIS A 47 7.34 -1.33 15.58
CA HIS A 47 6.42 -0.98 16.66
C HIS A 47 6.01 0.51 16.69
N GLU A 48 6.91 1.42 16.35
CA GLU A 48 6.65 2.86 16.28
C GLU A 48 6.08 3.26 14.91
N ALA A 49 6.64 2.72 13.82
CA ALA A 49 6.31 3.16 12.47
C ALA A 49 4.97 2.58 11.97
N ALA A 50 4.61 1.35 12.32
CA ALA A 50 3.37 0.72 11.83
C ALA A 50 2.10 1.53 12.20
N PRO A 51 1.93 2.04 13.44
CA PRO A 51 0.81 2.93 13.75
C PRO A 51 0.82 4.23 12.94
N LEU A 52 2.01 4.79 12.65
CA LEU A 52 2.14 5.98 11.80
C LEU A 52 1.72 5.67 10.35
N VAL A 53 2.11 4.53 9.80
CA VAL A 53 1.67 4.07 8.47
C VAL A 53 0.15 4.06 8.39
N GLY A 54 -0.53 3.47 9.36
CA GLY A 54 -1.98 3.43 9.38
C GLY A 54 -2.62 4.81 9.33
N ARG A 55 -2.16 5.74 10.20
CA ARG A 55 -2.71 7.10 10.26
C ARG A 55 -2.41 7.93 9.02
N VAL A 56 -1.18 7.85 8.50
CA VAL A 56 -0.77 8.60 7.30
C VAL A 56 -1.52 8.10 6.07
N MET A 57 -1.64 6.78 5.88
CA MET A 57 -2.36 6.23 4.74
C MET A 57 -3.87 6.50 4.82
N LEU A 58 -4.46 6.40 6.01
CA LEU A 58 -5.86 6.75 6.21
C LEU A 58 -6.10 8.24 5.94
N GLY A 59 -5.23 9.12 6.46
CA GLY A 59 -5.31 10.56 6.21
C GLY A 59 -5.17 10.91 4.73
N LEU A 60 -4.26 10.26 4.01
CA LEU A 60 -4.10 10.41 2.54
C LEU A 60 -5.41 10.11 1.79
N LEU A 61 -6.09 9.02 2.16
CA LEU A 61 -7.36 8.61 1.56
C LEU A 61 -8.49 9.58 1.93
N ASP A 62 -8.55 10.03 3.17
CA ASP A 62 -9.55 10.99 3.66
C ASP A 62 -9.39 12.37 2.97
N GLU A 63 -8.15 12.86 2.82
CA GLU A 63 -7.85 14.11 2.11
C GLU A 63 -8.22 14.04 0.62
N ALA A 64 -8.11 12.86 0.01
CA ALA A 64 -8.55 12.62 -1.37
C ALA A 64 -10.06 12.39 -1.51
N GLY A 65 -10.82 12.36 -0.41
CA GLY A 65 -12.26 12.12 -0.42
C GLY A 65 -12.65 10.69 -0.81
N ILE A 66 -11.76 9.71 -0.58
CA ILE A 66 -12.01 8.32 -0.93
C ILE A 66 -12.84 7.63 0.18
N GLU A 67 -14.05 7.24 -0.16
CA GLU A 67 -14.90 6.42 0.72
C GLU A 67 -14.67 4.93 0.44
N PHE A 68 -14.44 4.14 1.49
CA PHE A 68 -14.20 2.71 1.38
C PHE A 68 -14.60 1.96 2.65
N GLU A 69 -14.83 0.65 2.51
CA GLU A 69 -15.27 -0.25 3.55
C GLU A 69 -14.23 -1.33 3.87
N ALA A 70 -13.26 -1.53 2.95
CA ALA A 70 -12.15 -2.46 3.17
C ALA A 70 -10.90 -2.00 2.41
N ALA A 71 -9.73 -2.33 2.94
CA ALA A 71 -8.45 -1.99 2.35
C ALA A 71 -7.46 -3.15 2.45
N GLY A 72 -6.71 -3.39 1.38
CA GLY A 72 -5.73 -4.47 1.33
C GLY A 72 -5.03 -4.54 -0.03
N GLY A 73 -4.20 -5.54 -0.23
CA GLY A 73 -3.45 -5.66 -1.48
C GLY A 73 -2.69 -6.97 -1.57
N LEU A 74 -1.68 -6.99 -2.45
CA LEU A 74 -0.95 -8.21 -2.75
C LEU A 74 -0.05 -8.61 -1.57
N THR A 75 -0.16 -9.88 -1.14
CA THR A 75 0.73 -10.45 -0.13
C THR A 75 2.17 -10.47 -0.65
N MET A 76 3.15 -10.12 0.13
CA MET A 76 3.27 -9.90 1.58
C MET A 76 3.43 -8.40 1.93
N GLY A 77 3.71 -7.53 0.94
CA GLY A 77 3.98 -6.12 1.18
C GLY A 77 2.77 -5.36 1.73
N ALA A 78 1.60 -5.61 1.16
CA ALA A 78 0.37 -4.91 1.52
C ALA A 78 -0.28 -5.39 2.83
N ASP A 79 0.00 -6.61 3.29
CA ASP A 79 -0.68 -7.19 4.46
C ASP A 79 -0.57 -6.33 5.72
N PRO A 80 0.65 -5.90 6.13
CA PRO A 80 0.78 -5.05 7.31
C PRO A 80 0.24 -3.63 7.08
N VAL A 81 0.24 -3.13 5.84
CA VAL A 81 -0.33 -1.80 5.50
C VAL A 81 -1.85 -1.82 5.70
N GLY A 82 -2.54 -2.83 5.16
CA GLY A 82 -3.98 -3.02 5.34
C GLY A 82 -4.35 -3.16 6.81
N THR A 83 -3.61 -3.95 7.57
CA THR A 83 -3.79 -4.11 9.02
C THR A 83 -3.60 -2.77 9.77
N ALA A 84 -2.59 -1.99 9.41
CA ALA A 84 -2.32 -0.70 10.03
C ALA A 84 -3.46 0.30 9.74
N VAL A 85 -3.97 0.37 8.50
CA VAL A 85 -5.12 1.21 8.13
C VAL A 85 -6.37 0.78 8.87
N MET A 86 -6.68 -0.51 8.95
CA MET A 86 -7.81 -1.05 9.70
C MET A 86 -7.76 -0.61 11.18
N HIS A 87 -6.59 -0.73 11.83
CA HIS A 87 -6.43 -0.30 13.22
C HIS A 87 -6.54 1.22 13.39
N ALA A 88 -5.98 2.01 12.46
CA ALA A 88 -6.10 3.47 12.49
C ALA A 88 -7.53 3.97 12.28
N ALA A 89 -8.33 3.24 11.51
CA ALA A 89 -9.73 3.55 11.25
C ALA A 89 -10.64 3.44 12.49
N GLY A 90 -10.23 2.65 13.51
CA GLY A 90 -10.99 2.51 14.76
C GLY A 90 -12.44 2.10 14.52
N ASP A 91 -13.38 2.89 15.04
CA ASP A 91 -14.83 2.59 14.98
C ASP A 91 -15.46 2.82 13.59
N ARG A 92 -14.70 3.20 12.57
CA ARG A 92 -15.23 3.39 11.20
C ARG A 92 -15.67 2.08 10.52
N GLY A 93 -15.29 0.93 11.08
CA GLY A 93 -15.70 -0.38 10.57
C GLY A 93 -15.03 -0.77 9.24
N ILE A 94 -13.79 -0.33 9.02
CA ILE A 94 -13.00 -0.67 7.83
C ILE A 94 -12.30 -2.00 8.07
N ASP A 95 -12.52 -2.96 7.18
CA ASP A 95 -11.86 -4.28 7.21
C ASP A 95 -10.52 -4.27 6.47
N ALA A 96 -9.66 -5.23 6.80
CA ALA A 96 -8.48 -5.54 6.00
C ALA A 96 -8.69 -6.84 5.20
N PHE A 97 -8.12 -6.93 4.00
CA PHE A 97 -8.08 -8.15 3.19
C PHE A 97 -6.69 -8.38 2.60
N VAL A 98 -6.43 -9.60 2.15
CA VAL A 98 -5.17 -10.00 1.51
C VAL A 98 -5.45 -10.59 0.15
N VAL A 99 -4.66 -10.18 -0.86
CA VAL A 99 -4.70 -10.77 -2.20
C VAL A 99 -3.50 -11.71 -2.38
N ARG A 100 -3.75 -12.95 -2.73
CA ARG A 100 -2.71 -13.95 -3.02
C ARG A 100 -2.14 -13.75 -4.42
N LYS A 101 -0.85 -14.03 -4.59
CA LYS A 101 -0.20 -13.99 -5.91
C LYS A 101 -0.84 -14.95 -6.93
N THR A 102 -1.34 -16.09 -6.45
CA THR A 102 -2.01 -17.10 -7.25
C THR A 102 -3.25 -17.61 -6.55
N GLN A 103 -4.25 -18.02 -7.32
CA GLN A 103 -5.43 -18.67 -6.77
C GLN A 103 -5.05 -19.99 -6.07
N LYS A 104 -5.80 -20.37 -5.03
CA LYS A 104 -5.68 -21.71 -4.42
C LYS A 104 -6.06 -22.79 -5.44
N VAL A 105 -5.21 -23.81 -5.56
CA VAL A 105 -5.49 -25.00 -6.39
C VAL A 105 -6.54 -25.91 -5.73
N HIS A 106 -6.72 -25.78 -4.39
CA HIS A 106 -7.64 -26.61 -3.61
C HIS A 106 -8.55 -25.73 -2.74
N GLY A 107 -9.78 -26.19 -2.51
CA GLY A 107 -10.80 -25.46 -1.74
C GLY A 107 -11.63 -24.51 -2.60
N LEU A 108 -12.02 -23.35 -2.05
CA LEU A 108 -12.89 -22.36 -2.74
C LEU A 108 -12.18 -21.58 -3.86
N ALA A 109 -10.96 -21.93 -4.24
CA ALA A 109 -10.15 -21.28 -5.29
C ALA A 109 -10.10 -19.73 -5.20
N ARG A 110 -10.18 -19.19 -3.99
CA ARG A 110 -10.21 -17.73 -3.75
C ARG A 110 -8.81 -17.15 -3.85
N GLN A 111 -8.71 -16.00 -4.51
CA GLN A 111 -7.51 -15.18 -4.55
C GLN A 111 -7.51 -14.13 -3.42
N VAL A 112 -8.68 -13.66 -2.99
CA VAL A 112 -8.86 -12.71 -1.87
C VAL A 112 -9.18 -13.47 -0.59
N GLU A 113 -8.45 -13.18 0.48
CA GLU A 113 -8.60 -13.77 1.81
C GLU A 113 -9.01 -12.69 2.82
N GLY A 114 -9.74 -13.08 3.86
CA GLY A 114 -10.28 -12.19 4.89
C GLY A 114 -11.79 -12.01 4.74
N PRO A 115 -12.36 -10.90 5.28
CA PRO A 115 -13.73 -10.53 5.02
C PRO A 115 -14.01 -10.36 3.54
N GLY A 116 -15.22 -10.71 3.09
CA GLY A 116 -15.59 -10.63 1.66
C GLY A 116 -15.53 -9.22 1.13
N VAL A 117 -15.14 -9.08 -0.15
CA VAL A 117 -15.05 -7.78 -0.85
C VAL A 117 -16.16 -7.60 -1.90
N ASP A 118 -16.96 -8.62 -2.16
CA ASP A 118 -18.02 -8.62 -3.17
C ASP A 118 -19.06 -7.50 -2.90
N GLY A 119 -19.25 -6.62 -3.88
CA GLY A 119 -20.15 -5.46 -3.81
C GLY A 119 -19.70 -4.34 -2.88
N ARG A 120 -18.51 -4.44 -2.27
CA ARG A 120 -18.00 -3.42 -1.33
C ARG A 120 -17.05 -2.44 -2.03
N LYS A 121 -17.09 -1.17 -1.58
CA LYS A 121 -16.07 -0.17 -1.94
C LYS A 121 -14.75 -0.52 -1.26
N VAL A 122 -13.69 -0.69 -2.02
CA VAL A 122 -12.38 -1.11 -1.49
C VAL A 122 -11.23 -0.26 -2.01
N VAL A 123 -10.15 -0.21 -1.25
CA VAL A 123 -8.88 0.42 -1.64
C VAL A 123 -7.79 -0.64 -1.76
N ILE A 124 -7.03 -0.58 -2.85
CA ILE A 124 -5.83 -1.39 -3.01
C ILE A 124 -4.66 -0.66 -2.37
N LEU A 125 -3.96 -1.34 -1.48
CA LEU A 125 -2.79 -0.84 -0.78
C LEU A 125 -1.52 -1.56 -1.24
N GLU A 126 -0.40 -0.86 -1.19
CA GLU A 126 0.93 -1.43 -1.41
C GLU A 126 1.95 -0.70 -0.54
N ASP A 127 3.05 -1.35 -0.20
CA ASP A 127 4.14 -0.71 0.54
C ASP A 127 4.99 0.17 -0.38
N THR A 128 5.50 -0.37 -1.48
CA THR A 128 6.39 0.31 -2.42
C THR A 128 5.98 0.02 -3.85
N SER A 129 5.93 1.03 -4.70
CA SER A 129 5.69 0.85 -6.14
C SER A 129 6.91 1.22 -6.97
N THR A 130 7.29 0.33 -7.90
CA THR A 130 8.31 0.57 -8.93
C THR A 130 7.67 0.57 -10.32
N THR A 131 6.98 -0.50 -10.67
CA THR A 131 6.29 -0.67 -11.97
C THR A 131 4.79 -0.76 -11.84
N GLY A 132 4.27 -0.85 -10.61
CA GLY A 132 2.84 -1.03 -10.33
C GLY A 132 2.32 -2.47 -10.51
N GLY A 133 3.16 -3.42 -10.90
CA GLY A 133 2.71 -4.78 -11.22
C GLY A 133 2.02 -5.51 -10.07
N SER A 134 2.51 -5.35 -8.83
CA SER A 134 1.89 -5.92 -7.63
C SER A 134 0.50 -5.34 -7.39
N ALA A 135 0.37 -4.02 -7.48
CA ALA A 135 -0.90 -3.33 -7.31
C ALA A 135 -1.91 -3.76 -8.38
N LEU A 136 -1.49 -3.87 -9.65
CA LEU A 136 -2.36 -4.33 -10.75
C LEU A 136 -2.79 -5.80 -10.60
N THR A 137 -1.91 -6.66 -10.08
CA THR A 137 -2.29 -8.05 -9.73
C THR A 137 -3.37 -8.06 -8.64
N ALA A 138 -3.26 -7.18 -7.64
CA ALA A 138 -4.28 -7.04 -6.61
C ALA A 138 -5.60 -6.48 -7.17
N VAL A 139 -5.53 -5.48 -8.04
CA VAL A 139 -6.70 -4.92 -8.76
C VAL A 139 -7.46 -6.01 -9.49
N GLU A 140 -6.76 -6.85 -10.27
CA GLU A 140 -7.38 -7.97 -11.00
C GLU A 140 -8.04 -8.97 -10.04
N GLY A 141 -7.33 -9.39 -8.99
CA GLY A 141 -7.85 -10.34 -8.01
C GLY A 141 -9.11 -9.85 -7.30
N VAL A 142 -9.14 -8.57 -6.92
CA VAL A 142 -10.28 -7.94 -6.25
C VAL A 142 -11.47 -7.75 -7.20
N ARG A 143 -11.23 -7.34 -8.44
CA ARG A 143 -12.30 -7.25 -9.45
C ARG A 143 -12.93 -8.61 -9.74
N ASN A 144 -12.12 -9.66 -9.86
CA ASN A 144 -12.60 -11.02 -10.04
C ASN A 144 -13.41 -11.52 -8.82
N ALA A 145 -13.17 -10.96 -7.66
CA ALA A 145 -13.92 -11.22 -6.43
C ALA A 145 -15.13 -10.29 -6.22
N GLY A 146 -15.47 -9.42 -7.20
CA GLY A 146 -16.64 -8.53 -7.16
C GLY A 146 -16.43 -7.24 -6.38
N GLY A 147 -15.20 -6.88 -5.98
CA GLY A 147 -14.92 -5.65 -5.25
C GLY A 147 -14.96 -4.40 -6.14
N ASP A 148 -15.54 -3.32 -5.62
CA ASP A 148 -15.62 -2.01 -6.26
C ASP A 148 -14.42 -1.14 -5.83
N ILE A 149 -13.39 -1.08 -6.67
CA ILE A 149 -12.12 -0.42 -6.34
C ILE A 149 -12.26 1.08 -6.47
N GLN A 150 -11.97 1.82 -5.40
CA GLN A 150 -12.07 3.27 -5.34
C GLN A 150 -10.74 3.98 -5.61
N ALA A 151 -9.63 3.39 -5.21
CA ALA A 151 -8.28 3.93 -5.40
C ALA A 151 -7.21 2.84 -5.25
N VAL A 152 -6.01 3.14 -5.73
CA VAL A 152 -4.77 2.47 -5.36
C VAL A 152 -3.93 3.45 -4.55
N ALA A 153 -3.43 3.05 -3.38
CA ALA A 153 -2.61 3.90 -2.53
C ALA A 153 -1.35 3.18 -2.04
N VAL A 154 -0.20 3.84 -2.15
CA VAL A 154 1.10 3.27 -1.77
C VAL A 154 1.81 4.14 -0.74
N ILE A 155 2.66 3.56 0.09
CA ILE A 155 3.45 4.33 1.05
C ILE A 155 4.53 5.11 0.30
N VAL A 156 5.32 4.43 -0.53
CA VAL A 156 6.41 5.07 -1.31
C VAL A 156 6.28 4.76 -2.79
N ASP A 157 6.13 5.81 -3.60
CA ASP A 157 6.32 5.74 -5.04
C ASP A 157 7.78 6.03 -5.39
N ARG A 158 8.38 5.22 -6.25
CA ARG A 158 9.78 5.35 -6.64
C ARG A 158 10.00 6.26 -7.86
N ASP A 159 8.98 6.99 -8.30
CA ASP A 159 9.01 7.90 -9.46
C ASP A 159 9.55 7.23 -10.75
N THR A 160 9.08 6.02 -11.01
CA THR A 160 9.48 5.22 -12.18
C THR A 160 8.37 5.02 -13.20
N GLY A 161 7.32 5.86 -13.14
CA GLY A 161 6.17 5.83 -14.04
C GLY A 161 5.05 4.87 -13.58
N ALA A 162 5.11 4.38 -12.34
CA ALA A 162 4.06 3.51 -11.81
C ALA A 162 2.73 4.24 -11.63
N ALA A 163 2.77 5.52 -11.25
CA ALA A 163 1.58 6.30 -10.95
C ALA A 163 0.65 6.41 -12.18
N GLU A 164 1.17 6.85 -13.32
CA GLU A 164 0.41 6.96 -14.56
C GLU A 164 -0.04 5.59 -15.06
N HIS A 165 0.88 4.62 -15.04
CA HIS A 165 0.59 3.26 -15.53
C HIS A 165 -0.53 2.59 -14.73
N VAL A 166 -0.48 2.64 -13.40
CA VAL A 166 -1.48 2.02 -12.54
C VAL A 166 -2.82 2.76 -12.64
N ALA A 167 -2.80 4.11 -12.63
CA ALA A 167 -4.03 4.89 -12.76
C ALA A 167 -4.75 4.60 -14.08
N GLU A 168 -4.01 4.49 -15.19
CA GLU A 168 -4.56 4.16 -16.51
C GLU A 168 -5.14 2.74 -16.54
N GLN A 169 -4.38 1.74 -16.08
CA GLN A 169 -4.81 0.33 -16.12
C GLN A 169 -5.91 0.00 -15.11
N ALA A 170 -5.85 0.59 -13.93
CA ALA A 170 -6.87 0.42 -12.91
C ALA A 170 -8.10 1.31 -13.13
N GLY A 171 -8.01 2.41 -13.89
CA GLY A 171 -9.12 3.34 -14.12
C GLY A 171 -9.61 4.03 -12.85
N VAL A 172 -8.75 4.14 -11.82
CA VAL A 172 -9.05 4.77 -10.53
C VAL A 172 -7.85 5.64 -10.10
N PRO A 173 -8.04 6.59 -9.17
CA PRO A 173 -6.94 7.40 -8.65
C PRO A 173 -5.80 6.55 -8.08
N TYR A 174 -4.57 6.96 -8.39
CA TYR A 174 -3.37 6.45 -7.74
C TYR A 174 -2.82 7.51 -6.78
N LEU A 175 -2.63 7.13 -5.53
CA LEU A 175 -2.19 8.01 -4.45
C LEU A 175 -0.91 7.46 -3.82
N TYR A 176 -0.04 8.34 -3.32
CA TYR A 176 1.14 7.92 -2.57
C TYR A 176 1.41 8.86 -1.39
N ALA A 177 1.91 8.29 -0.30
CA ALA A 177 2.27 9.09 0.86
C ALA A 177 3.60 9.81 0.65
N PHE A 178 4.58 9.17 0.01
CA PHE A 178 5.89 9.75 -0.25
C PHE A 178 6.37 9.39 -1.66
N SER A 179 6.97 10.36 -2.33
CA SER A 179 7.86 10.11 -3.47
C SER A 179 9.29 9.81 -2.99
N LYS A 180 10.16 9.32 -3.88
CA LYS A 180 11.59 9.18 -3.56
C LYS A 180 12.21 10.53 -3.20
N ASN A 181 11.77 11.63 -3.85
CA ASN A 181 12.26 12.99 -3.58
C ASN A 181 11.91 13.47 -2.17
N ASP A 182 10.69 13.16 -1.67
CA ASP A 182 10.29 13.47 -0.28
C ASP A 182 11.20 12.78 0.74
N LEU A 183 11.85 11.70 0.33
CA LEU A 183 12.76 10.92 1.17
C LEU A 183 14.24 11.30 0.95
N GLY A 184 14.55 12.22 0.02
CA GLY A 184 15.92 12.61 -0.32
C GLY A 184 16.72 11.49 -1.00
N LEU A 185 16.09 10.69 -1.83
CA LEU A 185 16.65 9.51 -2.50
C LEU A 185 16.77 9.76 -4.02
N ASP A 186 17.43 10.82 -4.41
CA ASP A 186 17.69 11.18 -5.81
C ASP A 186 18.78 10.30 -6.46
#